data_d4c124ddec2ea6a13cf28b56ed580714
#
_entry.id   d4c124ddec2ea6a13cf28b56ed580714
#
_cell.length_a   1.000
_cell.length_b   1.000
_cell.length_c   1.000
_cell.angle_alpha   90.00
_cell.angle_beta   90.00
_cell.angle_gamma   90.00
#
_symmetry.space_group_name_H-M   'P 1'
#
loop_
_entity.id
_entity.type
_entity.pdbx_description
1 polymer ?
#
loop_
_entity_poly.entity_id
_entity_poly.type
_entity_poly.pdbx_seq_one_letter_code
_entity_poly.pdbx_strand_id
1 'polypeptide(L)'
;MTKKFIKPLYDTTIKYLVKSTNTRCIIYKFIYLATGIDLSDYTLIDQELNTGNNIKDYRLDLLFKKDNTIVNLEVNYEVTKWTRRKQYNYLFRLAGSGYDVGDIYKSRKVVQISLNNSYFEKKDDKLVTYSFRDNVYHTKIDGVESYEIYLSNFKGVKYNGKNQLATLCSILTSESVEELKEIVGNYKEGLILMSELEKLKLNDEFNAYYDYEAIIRKEKNFEYASGRDDGLAEGKSLGLVEGEKAGANKEKLAIAKIMLQGKESLDKIMKYTGLSKKELTMLL
;
A
#
# COMPACT_ATOMS: atom_id res chain seq x y z
N MET A 1 18.19 -19.35 -24.62
CA MET A 1 17.26 -18.44 -23.94
C MET A 1 17.39 -18.70 -22.45
N THR A 2 17.89 -17.75 -21.68
CA THR A 2 17.92 -17.83 -20.21
C THR A 2 16.48 -17.90 -19.71
N LYS A 3 16.09 -18.99 -19.06
CA LYS A 3 14.74 -19.17 -18.50
C LYS A 3 14.51 -18.07 -17.45
N LYS A 4 13.51 -17.28 -17.65
CA LYS A 4 13.12 -16.15 -16.80
C LYS A 4 12.79 -16.63 -15.39
N PHE A 5 13.23 -15.89 -14.36
CA PHE A 5 12.85 -16.13 -12.96
C PHE A 5 11.38 -15.72 -12.74
N ILE A 6 10.56 -16.60 -12.17
CA ILE A 6 9.18 -16.28 -11.77
C ILE A 6 9.23 -15.69 -10.37
N LYS A 7 8.91 -14.41 -10.25
CA LYS A 7 8.90 -13.71 -8.96
C LYS A 7 7.75 -14.22 -8.08
N PRO A 8 8.04 -14.70 -6.87
CA PRO A 8 7.02 -15.32 -6.02
C PRO A 8 5.92 -14.34 -5.59
N LEU A 9 6.25 -13.06 -5.37
CA LEU A 9 5.31 -12.05 -4.86
C LEU A 9 4.40 -11.43 -5.95
N TYR A 10 4.49 -11.85 -7.18
CA TYR A 10 3.54 -11.31 -8.16
C TYR A 10 2.13 -11.86 -7.92
N ASP A 11 1.13 -11.00 -8.13
CA ASP A 11 -0.29 -11.31 -7.95
C ASP A 11 -0.68 -12.64 -8.62
N THR A 12 -0.33 -12.81 -9.89
CA THR A 12 -0.56 -14.06 -10.65
C THR A 12 0.10 -15.27 -10.00
N THR A 13 1.32 -15.10 -9.47
CA THR A 13 2.05 -16.19 -8.83
C THR A 13 1.41 -16.58 -7.51
N ILE A 14 1.06 -15.62 -6.65
CA ILE A 14 0.40 -15.88 -5.36
C ILE A 14 -0.96 -16.54 -5.60
N LYS A 15 -1.75 -16.07 -6.57
CA LYS A 15 -3.03 -16.69 -6.95
C LYS A 15 -2.85 -18.16 -7.35
N TYR A 16 -1.83 -18.46 -8.13
CA TYR A 16 -1.51 -19.83 -8.49
C TYR A 16 -1.11 -20.65 -7.27
N LEU A 17 -0.21 -20.17 -6.43
CA LEU A 17 0.28 -20.86 -5.24
C LEU A 17 -0.85 -21.17 -4.24
N VAL A 18 -1.84 -20.29 -4.13
CA VAL A 18 -3.03 -20.49 -3.30
C VAL A 18 -3.99 -21.50 -3.91
N LYS A 19 -4.12 -21.55 -5.24
CA LYS A 19 -5.00 -22.52 -5.94
C LYS A 19 -4.36 -23.91 -6.01
N SER A 20 -3.04 -24.02 -6.03
CA SER A 20 -2.31 -25.29 -6.09
C SER A 20 -2.46 -26.10 -4.80
N THR A 21 -2.80 -27.38 -4.91
CA THR A 21 -2.90 -28.31 -3.78
C THR A 21 -1.58 -28.52 -3.06
N ASN A 22 -0.45 -28.38 -3.78
CA ASN A 22 0.89 -28.59 -3.23
C ASN A 22 1.36 -27.44 -2.34
N THR A 23 0.95 -26.20 -2.62
CA THR A 23 1.49 -25.01 -1.99
C THR A 23 0.48 -24.22 -1.17
N ARG A 24 -0.83 -24.49 -1.34
CA ARG A 24 -1.91 -23.83 -0.58
C ARG A 24 -1.68 -23.86 0.92
N CYS A 25 -1.36 -25.03 1.48
CA CYS A 25 -1.12 -25.19 2.91
C CYS A 25 0.08 -24.36 3.39
N ILE A 26 1.08 -24.12 2.55
CA ILE A 26 2.27 -23.31 2.88
C ILE A 26 1.88 -21.84 2.96
N ILE A 27 1.07 -21.35 2.00
CA ILE A 27 0.58 -19.96 2.02
C ILE A 27 -0.37 -19.76 3.20
N TYR A 28 -1.24 -20.70 3.54
CA TYR A 28 -2.11 -20.63 4.70
C TYR A 28 -1.31 -20.61 6.01
N LYS A 29 -0.28 -21.47 6.11
CA LYS A 29 0.66 -21.45 7.24
C LYS A 29 1.38 -20.10 7.36
N PHE A 30 1.81 -19.52 6.24
CA PHE A 30 2.41 -18.19 6.23
C PHE A 30 1.45 -17.13 6.80
N ILE A 31 0.20 -17.10 6.33
CA ILE A 31 -0.83 -16.18 6.82
C ILE A 31 -1.09 -16.40 8.33
N TYR A 32 -1.20 -17.67 8.75
CA TYR A 32 -1.38 -17.99 10.17
C TYR A 32 -0.21 -17.50 11.03
N LEU A 33 1.02 -17.74 10.62
CA LEU A 33 2.21 -17.28 11.34
C LEU A 33 2.30 -15.75 11.43
N ALA A 34 1.77 -15.04 10.43
CA ALA A 34 1.79 -13.58 10.39
C ALA A 34 0.63 -12.94 11.15
N THR A 35 -0.56 -13.53 11.14
CA THR A 35 -1.79 -12.87 11.59
C THR A 35 -2.55 -13.62 12.67
N GLY A 36 -2.24 -14.90 12.90
CA GLY A 36 -3.02 -15.80 13.74
C GLY A 36 -4.31 -16.32 13.09
N ILE A 37 -4.57 -15.96 11.82
CA ILE A 37 -5.79 -16.37 11.10
C ILE A 37 -5.52 -17.67 10.35
N ASP A 38 -6.26 -18.71 10.69
CA ASP A 38 -6.23 -20.00 9.98
C ASP A 38 -7.25 -19.99 8.85
N LEU A 39 -6.74 -20.10 7.60
CA LEU A 39 -7.56 -20.12 6.40
C LEU A 39 -8.00 -21.54 5.97
N SER A 40 -7.64 -22.58 6.71
CA SER A 40 -7.87 -23.97 6.33
C SER A 40 -9.36 -24.32 6.13
N ASP A 41 -10.23 -23.69 6.93
CA ASP A 41 -11.69 -23.87 6.88
C ASP A 41 -12.42 -22.82 6.04
N TYR A 42 -11.68 -21.91 5.39
CA TYR A 42 -12.29 -20.89 4.54
C TYR A 42 -12.43 -21.40 3.10
N THR A 43 -13.51 -21.01 2.46
CA THR A 43 -13.73 -21.24 1.03
C THR A 43 -13.12 -20.07 0.25
N LEU A 44 -12.22 -20.39 -0.68
CA LEU A 44 -11.71 -19.41 -1.64
C LEU A 44 -12.83 -19.06 -2.63
N ILE A 45 -13.14 -17.76 -2.75
CA ILE A 45 -14.13 -17.23 -3.68
C ILE A 45 -13.38 -16.56 -4.83
N ASP A 46 -13.57 -17.05 -6.04
CA ASP A 46 -13.07 -16.41 -7.25
C ASP A 46 -14.14 -15.40 -7.71
N GLN A 47 -14.00 -14.12 -7.34
CA GLN A 47 -14.99 -13.10 -7.69
C GLN A 47 -14.38 -11.86 -8.28
N GLU A 48 -14.93 -11.49 -9.43
CA GLU A 48 -15.02 -10.09 -9.87
C GLU A 48 -16.23 -9.48 -9.15
N LEU A 49 -16.03 -8.46 -8.32
CA LEU A 49 -17.16 -7.71 -7.75
C LEU A 49 -17.79 -6.85 -8.84
N ASN A 50 -18.79 -7.40 -9.53
CA ASN A 50 -19.63 -6.67 -10.45
C ASN A 50 -20.56 -5.75 -9.66
N THR A 51 -20.27 -4.46 -9.65
CA THR A 51 -21.09 -3.44 -8.96
C THR A 51 -22.21 -2.87 -9.83
N GLY A 52 -22.59 -3.51 -10.93
CA GLY A 52 -23.79 -3.23 -11.71
C GLY A 52 -23.97 -1.81 -12.33
N ASN A 53 -23.12 -0.86 -12.00
CA ASN A 53 -23.20 0.53 -12.46
C ASN A 53 -21.80 1.03 -12.85
N ASN A 54 -21.43 1.04 -14.10
CA ASN A 54 -20.33 1.79 -14.77
C ASN A 54 -19.11 2.27 -13.93
N ILE A 55 -18.93 1.76 -12.72
CA ILE A 55 -17.81 1.98 -11.84
C ILE A 55 -16.81 0.86 -12.17
N LYS A 56 -15.57 1.20 -12.49
CA LYS A 56 -14.45 0.29 -12.74
C LYS A 56 -14.56 -0.97 -11.87
N ASP A 57 -14.67 -2.12 -12.52
CA ASP A 57 -14.74 -3.41 -11.84
C ASP A 57 -13.54 -3.55 -10.89
N TYR A 58 -13.82 -3.74 -9.61
CA TYR A 58 -12.79 -3.92 -8.60
C TYR A 58 -12.42 -5.40 -8.58
N ARG A 59 -11.23 -5.70 -9.05
CA ARG A 59 -10.65 -7.03 -8.89
C ARG A 59 -9.98 -7.09 -7.53
N LEU A 60 -10.54 -7.90 -6.63
CA LEU A 60 -9.87 -8.32 -5.41
C LEU A 60 -8.86 -9.42 -5.76
N ASP A 61 -7.73 -9.45 -5.04
CA ASP A 61 -6.70 -10.44 -5.37
C ASP A 61 -7.16 -11.85 -4.99
N LEU A 62 -7.48 -12.09 -3.72
CA LEU A 62 -7.97 -13.36 -3.22
C LEU A 62 -8.97 -13.14 -2.09
N LEU A 63 -10.15 -13.72 -2.23
CA LEU A 63 -11.22 -13.57 -1.25
C LEU A 63 -11.55 -14.94 -0.63
N PHE A 64 -11.54 -15.00 0.69
CA PHE A 64 -11.89 -16.19 1.47
C PHE A 64 -13.11 -15.91 2.34
N LYS A 65 -14.00 -16.87 2.42
CA LYS A 65 -15.23 -16.76 3.20
C LYS A 65 -15.43 -17.97 4.11
N LYS A 66 -15.79 -17.68 5.36
CA LYS A 66 -16.29 -18.67 6.33
C LYS A 66 -17.38 -18.00 7.14
N ASP A 67 -18.59 -18.54 7.11
CA ASP A 67 -19.77 -17.98 7.79
C ASP A 67 -19.97 -16.50 7.47
N ASN A 68 -20.00 -15.65 8.48
CA ASN A 68 -20.08 -14.19 8.36
C ASN A 68 -18.70 -13.49 8.27
N THR A 69 -17.62 -14.24 8.13
CA THR A 69 -16.26 -13.70 8.03
C THR A 69 -15.77 -13.73 6.61
N ILE A 70 -15.26 -12.60 6.16
CA ILE A 70 -14.57 -12.45 4.86
C ILE A 70 -13.13 -12.05 5.15
N VAL A 71 -12.19 -12.75 4.50
CA VAL A 71 -10.77 -12.39 4.50
C VAL A 71 -10.38 -12.04 3.07
N ASN A 72 -9.90 -10.82 2.86
CA ASN A 72 -9.34 -10.35 1.60
C ASN A 72 -7.81 -10.34 1.70
N LEU A 73 -7.15 -11.09 0.83
CA LEU A 73 -5.69 -11.12 0.72
C LEU A 73 -5.28 -10.32 -0.51
N GLU A 74 -4.60 -9.20 -0.29
CA GLU A 74 -4.08 -8.29 -1.32
C GLU A 74 -2.57 -8.43 -1.42
N VAL A 75 -2.05 -8.43 -2.66
CA VAL A 75 -0.63 -8.51 -2.95
C VAL A 75 -0.18 -7.19 -3.58
N ASN A 76 0.77 -6.50 -2.94
CA ASN A 76 1.26 -5.22 -3.42
C ASN A 76 2.79 -5.29 -3.55
N TYR A 77 3.28 -5.24 -4.77
CA TYR A 77 4.71 -5.17 -5.01
C TYR A 77 5.29 -3.85 -4.51
N GLU A 78 4.59 -2.74 -4.74
CA GLU A 78 4.90 -1.43 -4.18
C GLU A 78 3.71 -0.82 -3.49
N VAL A 79 3.95 -0.15 -2.35
CA VAL A 79 2.93 0.55 -1.58
C VAL A 79 3.11 2.05 -1.70
N THR A 80 2.12 2.70 -2.27
CA THR A 80 2.01 4.15 -2.34
C THR A 80 0.81 4.62 -1.53
N LYS A 81 0.67 5.94 -1.34
CA LYS A 81 -0.54 6.54 -0.75
C LYS A 81 -1.84 6.11 -1.47
N TRP A 82 -1.76 5.85 -2.80
CA TRP A 82 -2.91 5.39 -3.59
C TRP A 82 -3.24 3.93 -3.33
N THR A 83 -2.24 3.08 -3.17
CA THR A 83 -2.42 1.66 -2.81
C THR A 83 -3.16 1.55 -1.49
N ARG A 84 -2.74 2.30 -0.46
CA ARG A 84 -3.42 2.32 0.84
C ARG A 84 -4.85 2.83 0.74
N ARG A 85 -5.11 3.89 -0.04
CA ARG A 85 -6.48 4.38 -0.30
C ARG A 85 -7.34 3.32 -0.99
N LYS A 86 -6.79 2.61 -1.96
CA LYS A 86 -7.46 1.48 -2.64
C LYS A 86 -7.81 0.39 -1.62
N GLN A 87 -6.86 -0.01 -0.77
CA GLN A 87 -7.05 -1.04 0.25
C GLN A 87 -8.17 -0.67 1.24
N TYR A 88 -8.17 0.56 1.75
CA TYR A 88 -9.25 1.02 2.64
C TYR A 88 -10.60 1.08 1.93
N ASN A 89 -10.66 1.51 0.68
CA ASN A 89 -11.88 1.48 -0.10
C ASN A 89 -12.44 0.07 -0.26
N TYR A 90 -11.57 -0.93 -0.50
CA TYR A 90 -11.98 -2.33 -0.58
C TYR A 90 -12.50 -2.84 0.76
N LEU A 91 -11.75 -2.59 1.82
CA LEU A 91 -12.11 -2.99 3.18
C LEU A 91 -13.50 -2.46 3.56
N PHE A 92 -13.75 -1.16 3.39
CA PHE A 92 -15.03 -0.54 3.72
C PHE A 92 -16.17 -0.99 2.81
N ARG A 93 -15.92 -1.23 1.54
CA ARG A 93 -16.94 -1.78 0.63
C ARG A 93 -17.33 -3.20 1.00
N LEU A 94 -16.33 -4.04 1.31
CA LEU A 94 -16.61 -5.41 1.79
C LEU A 94 -17.38 -5.38 3.11
N ALA A 95 -17.03 -4.49 4.02
CA ALA A 95 -17.73 -4.34 5.29
C ALA A 95 -19.18 -3.86 5.11
N GLY A 96 -19.42 -2.95 4.15
CA GLY A 96 -20.77 -2.44 3.84
C GLY A 96 -21.59 -3.30 2.87
N SER A 97 -20.99 -4.34 2.26
CA SER A 97 -21.71 -5.19 1.30
C SER A 97 -22.52 -6.28 2.00
N GLY A 98 -23.69 -6.63 1.40
CA GLY A 98 -24.51 -7.78 1.82
C GLY A 98 -25.46 -7.49 2.97
N TYR A 99 -25.83 -6.23 3.17
CA TYR A 99 -26.99 -5.85 3.97
C TYR A 99 -28.12 -5.41 3.04
N ASP A 100 -29.27 -6.08 3.14
CA ASP A 100 -30.49 -5.62 2.50
C ASP A 100 -31.25 -4.65 3.42
N VAL A 101 -32.08 -3.79 2.83
CA VAL A 101 -32.90 -2.83 3.59
C VAL A 101 -33.86 -3.61 4.48
N GLY A 102 -33.72 -3.44 5.80
CA GLY A 102 -34.57 -4.14 6.79
C GLY A 102 -33.90 -5.34 7.46
N ASP A 103 -32.70 -5.74 7.07
CA ASP A 103 -31.95 -6.76 7.77
C ASP A 103 -31.52 -6.31 9.16
N ILE A 104 -31.66 -7.24 10.12
CA ILE A 104 -30.98 -7.06 11.41
C ILE A 104 -29.50 -7.07 11.15
N TYR A 105 -28.79 -5.99 11.50
CA TYR A 105 -27.33 -5.86 11.33
C TYR A 105 -26.59 -6.98 12.02
N LYS A 106 -26.46 -8.13 11.36
CA LYS A 106 -25.54 -9.18 11.77
C LYS A 106 -24.14 -8.69 11.44
N SER A 107 -23.34 -8.46 12.44
CA SER A 107 -21.96 -7.99 12.28
C SER A 107 -21.17 -8.94 11.36
N ARG A 108 -20.93 -8.51 10.13
CA ARG A 108 -20.01 -9.19 9.22
C ARG A 108 -18.58 -8.85 9.66
N LYS A 109 -17.75 -9.86 9.89
CA LYS A 109 -16.34 -9.64 10.12
C LYS A 109 -15.60 -9.58 8.76
N VAL A 110 -14.89 -8.48 8.51
CA VAL A 110 -14.04 -8.31 7.34
C VAL A 110 -12.60 -8.10 7.78
N VAL A 111 -11.72 -8.94 7.29
CA VAL A 111 -10.30 -8.86 7.55
C VAL A 111 -9.58 -8.63 6.24
N GLN A 112 -8.77 -7.60 6.15
CA GLN A 112 -7.87 -7.39 5.05
C GLN A 112 -6.45 -7.75 5.45
N ILE A 113 -5.78 -8.55 4.63
CA ILE A 113 -4.37 -8.91 4.79
C ILE A 113 -3.65 -8.41 3.56
N SER A 114 -2.70 -7.51 3.76
CA SER A 114 -1.93 -6.90 2.67
C SER A 114 -0.49 -7.36 2.73
N LEU A 115 -0.04 -8.07 1.69
CA LEU A 115 1.35 -8.46 1.49
C LEU A 115 2.05 -7.35 0.73
N ASN A 116 2.85 -6.57 1.41
CA ASN A 116 3.52 -5.40 0.87
C ASN A 116 5.02 -5.69 0.70
N ASN A 117 5.53 -5.65 -0.53
CA ASN A 117 6.97 -5.79 -0.78
C ASN A 117 7.75 -4.58 -0.27
N SER A 118 7.21 -3.38 -0.48
CA SER A 118 7.76 -2.11 0.01
C SER A 118 6.77 -1.38 0.93
N TYR A 119 7.18 -0.26 1.48
CA TYR A 119 6.32 0.58 2.31
C TYR A 119 6.31 2.02 1.80
N PHE A 120 5.18 2.69 1.94
CA PHE A 120 5.01 4.09 1.53
C PHE A 120 5.79 5.05 2.44
N GLU A 121 5.77 4.80 3.75
CA GLU A 121 6.52 5.55 4.75
C GLU A 121 7.50 4.59 5.43
N LYS A 122 8.75 5.02 5.64
CA LYS A 122 9.75 4.19 6.30
C LYS A 122 9.26 3.77 7.69
N LYS A 123 8.92 2.50 7.83
CA LYS A 123 8.51 1.88 9.09
C LYS A 123 9.46 0.72 9.39
N ASP A 124 9.98 0.69 10.59
CA ASP A 124 10.84 -0.42 11.02
C ASP A 124 10.01 -1.64 11.46
N ASP A 125 8.69 -1.46 11.58
CA ASP A 125 7.77 -2.52 11.95
C ASP A 125 7.57 -3.52 10.81
N LYS A 126 7.66 -4.79 11.13
CA LYS A 126 7.55 -5.90 10.18
C LYS A 126 6.11 -6.31 9.92
N LEU A 127 5.25 -6.06 10.87
CA LEU A 127 3.81 -6.34 10.85
C LEU A 127 3.09 -5.20 11.55
N VAL A 128 2.07 -4.67 10.90
CA VAL A 128 1.20 -3.64 11.49
C VAL A 128 -0.24 -4.11 11.41
N THR A 129 -0.93 -4.08 12.55
CA THR A 129 -2.35 -4.39 12.65
C THR A 129 -3.12 -3.11 12.90
N TYR A 130 -4.14 -2.85 12.08
CA TYR A 130 -5.07 -1.75 12.26
C TYR A 130 -6.40 -2.28 12.74
N SER A 131 -6.96 -1.63 13.76
CA SER A 131 -8.30 -1.88 14.26
C SER A 131 -9.00 -0.56 14.55
N PHE A 132 -10.31 -0.54 14.40
CA PHE A 132 -11.12 0.62 14.77
C PHE A 132 -11.32 0.65 16.27
N ARG A 133 -11.03 1.79 16.89
CA ARG A 133 -11.17 2.00 18.32
C ARG A 133 -11.74 3.39 18.57
N ASP A 134 -12.55 3.55 19.62
CA ASP A 134 -12.89 4.88 20.08
C ASP A 134 -11.65 5.58 20.69
N ASN A 135 -11.65 6.89 20.67
CA ASN A 135 -10.50 7.71 21.09
C ASN A 135 -10.44 8.00 22.59
N VAL A 136 -11.45 7.58 23.34
CA VAL A 136 -11.55 7.84 24.78
C VAL A 136 -11.19 6.60 25.59
N TYR A 137 -11.90 5.50 25.32
CA TYR A 137 -11.75 4.24 26.06
C TYR A 137 -10.90 3.20 25.33
N HIS A 138 -10.54 3.49 24.07
CA HIS A 138 -9.82 2.57 23.18
C HIS A 138 -10.54 1.24 22.97
N THR A 139 -11.86 1.23 23.13
CA THR A 139 -12.69 0.06 22.89
C THR A 139 -12.67 -0.30 21.42
N LYS A 140 -12.33 -1.56 21.11
CA LYS A 140 -12.29 -2.04 19.74
C LYS A 140 -13.71 -2.15 19.18
N ILE A 141 -13.93 -1.58 18.00
CA ILE A 141 -15.14 -1.81 17.23
C ILE A 141 -14.93 -3.12 16.46
N ASP A 142 -15.76 -4.12 16.72
CA ASP A 142 -15.68 -5.40 16.07
C ASP A 142 -16.14 -5.31 14.59
N GLY A 143 -15.65 -6.25 13.80
CA GLY A 143 -16.11 -6.45 12.42
C GLY A 143 -15.15 -6.00 11.36
N VAL A 144 -14.17 -5.11 11.62
CA VAL A 144 -13.21 -4.64 10.61
C VAL A 144 -11.79 -4.65 11.15
N GLU A 145 -10.91 -5.40 10.48
CA GLU A 145 -9.48 -5.49 10.81
C GLU A 145 -8.63 -5.41 9.54
N SER A 146 -7.44 -4.83 9.64
CA SER A 146 -6.44 -4.82 8.56
C SER A 146 -5.06 -5.18 9.08
N TYR A 147 -4.39 -6.09 8.39
CA TYR A 147 -3.02 -6.51 8.63
C TYR A 147 -2.16 -6.06 7.46
N GLU A 148 -1.10 -5.31 7.71
CA GLU A 148 -0.10 -4.95 6.71
C GLU A 148 1.22 -5.67 7.03
N ILE A 149 1.66 -6.56 6.14
CA ILE A 149 2.90 -7.33 6.30
C ILE A 149 3.93 -6.74 5.36
N TYR A 150 4.99 -6.16 5.91
CA TYR A 150 6.06 -5.53 5.15
C TYR A 150 7.19 -6.54 4.90
N LEU A 151 7.11 -7.22 3.76
CA LEU A 151 7.96 -8.35 3.41
C LEU A 151 9.42 -7.95 3.23
N SER A 152 9.70 -6.74 2.70
CA SER A 152 11.06 -6.23 2.50
C SER A 152 11.89 -6.16 3.77
N ASN A 153 11.26 -6.04 4.95
CA ASN A 153 11.96 -6.05 6.24
C ASN A 153 12.55 -7.42 6.60
N PHE A 154 12.21 -8.47 5.83
CA PHE A 154 12.74 -9.82 5.99
C PHE A 154 13.64 -10.25 4.83
N LYS A 155 13.91 -9.36 3.86
CA LYS A 155 14.70 -9.69 2.66
C LYS A 155 16.05 -10.28 3.03
N GLY A 156 16.43 -11.39 2.37
CA GLY A 156 17.70 -12.08 2.58
C GLY A 156 17.81 -12.91 3.86
N VAL A 157 16.74 -13.02 4.65
CA VAL A 157 16.74 -13.88 5.85
C VAL A 157 16.76 -15.35 5.43
N LYS A 158 17.84 -16.04 5.73
CA LYS A 158 18.00 -17.48 5.45
C LYS A 158 17.39 -18.32 6.56
N TYR A 159 16.93 -19.53 6.19
CA TYR A 159 16.37 -20.47 7.16
C TYR A 159 17.42 -20.94 8.19
N ASN A 160 17.04 -20.93 9.47
CA ASN A 160 17.89 -21.33 10.59
C ASN A 160 17.27 -22.39 11.51
N GLY A 161 16.22 -23.07 11.04
CA GLY A 161 15.50 -24.10 11.83
C GLY A 161 14.31 -23.56 12.63
N LYS A 162 14.21 -22.25 12.91
CA LYS A 162 13.16 -21.66 13.79
C LYS A 162 12.41 -20.48 13.18
N ASN A 163 13.00 -19.75 12.24
CA ASN A 163 12.52 -18.48 11.71
C ASN A 163 11.58 -18.61 10.50
N GLN A 164 10.61 -19.54 10.56
CA GLN A 164 9.76 -19.89 9.41
C GLN A 164 9.06 -18.66 8.79
N LEU A 165 8.44 -17.79 9.59
CA LEU A 165 7.79 -16.59 9.07
C LEU A 165 8.74 -15.69 8.30
N ALA A 166 9.89 -15.37 8.89
CA ALA A 166 10.89 -14.52 8.26
C ALA A 166 11.44 -15.13 6.97
N THR A 167 11.65 -16.45 6.96
CA THR A 167 12.10 -17.20 5.78
C THR A 167 11.03 -17.18 4.68
N LEU A 168 9.75 -17.39 4.99
CA LEU A 168 8.68 -17.33 4.01
C LEU A 168 8.53 -15.92 3.42
N CYS A 169 8.62 -14.87 4.23
CA CYS A 169 8.67 -13.49 3.74
C CYS A 169 9.86 -13.28 2.77
N SER A 170 11.04 -13.80 3.13
CA SER A 170 12.25 -13.68 2.31
C SER A 170 12.12 -14.45 0.99
N ILE A 171 11.53 -15.65 1.00
CA ILE A 171 11.22 -16.42 -0.22
C ILE A 171 10.32 -15.60 -1.15
N LEU A 172 9.26 -14.98 -0.63
CA LEU A 172 8.33 -14.18 -1.43
C LEU A 172 8.99 -12.95 -2.06
N THR A 173 10.03 -12.39 -1.43
CA THR A 173 10.76 -11.21 -1.92
C THR A 173 12.02 -11.55 -2.73
N SER A 174 12.30 -12.82 -3.01
CA SER A 174 13.47 -13.22 -3.78
C SER A 174 13.40 -12.73 -5.23
N GLU A 175 14.55 -12.31 -5.76
CA GLU A 175 14.69 -11.71 -7.09
C GLU A 175 15.42 -12.62 -8.09
N SER A 176 16.05 -13.70 -7.61
CA SER A 176 16.78 -14.67 -8.45
C SER A 176 16.68 -16.10 -7.91
N VAL A 177 17.01 -17.06 -8.77
CA VAL A 177 17.06 -18.49 -8.40
C VAL A 177 18.16 -18.73 -7.37
N GLU A 178 19.27 -18.06 -7.51
CA GLU A 178 20.44 -18.16 -6.62
C GLU A 178 20.07 -17.67 -5.22
N GLU A 179 19.48 -16.48 -5.13
CA GLU A 179 18.99 -15.92 -3.87
C GLU A 179 17.96 -16.85 -3.21
N LEU A 180 16.99 -17.34 -3.99
CA LEU A 180 15.95 -18.25 -3.51
C LEU A 180 16.56 -19.54 -2.92
N LYS A 181 17.54 -20.14 -3.59
CA LYS A 181 18.25 -21.34 -3.10
C LYS A 181 18.97 -21.09 -1.78
N GLU A 182 19.64 -19.93 -1.65
CA GLU A 182 20.35 -19.56 -0.42
C GLU A 182 19.39 -19.34 0.76
N ILE A 183 18.23 -18.69 0.50
CA ILE A 183 17.21 -18.45 1.52
C ILE A 183 16.62 -19.77 2.01
N VAL A 184 16.25 -20.62 1.07
CA VAL A 184 15.54 -21.88 1.35
C VAL A 184 16.41 -22.88 2.10
N GLY A 185 17.67 -23.07 1.68
CA GLY A 185 18.56 -24.08 2.28
C GLY A 185 17.90 -25.45 2.34
N ASN A 186 17.69 -25.97 3.56
CA ASN A 186 17.01 -27.25 3.82
C ASN A 186 15.55 -27.10 4.30
N TYR A 187 14.96 -25.92 4.19
CA TYR A 187 13.57 -25.67 4.59
C TYR A 187 12.60 -26.39 3.67
N LYS A 188 11.89 -27.39 4.22
CA LYS A 188 11.02 -28.30 3.44
C LYS A 188 9.96 -27.54 2.63
N GLU A 189 9.22 -26.63 3.28
CA GLU A 189 8.19 -25.85 2.62
C GLU A 189 8.78 -24.92 1.54
N GLY A 190 9.96 -24.38 1.79
CA GLY A 190 10.69 -23.58 0.82
C GLY A 190 11.08 -24.38 -0.42
N LEU A 191 11.56 -25.62 -0.23
CA LEU A 191 11.87 -26.52 -1.35
C LEU A 191 10.64 -26.86 -2.18
N ILE A 192 9.46 -27.04 -1.56
CA ILE A 192 8.20 -27.27 -2.26
C ILE A 192 7.83 -26.04 -3.08
N LEU A 193 7.87 -24.84 -2.48
CA LEU A 193 7.60 -23.58 -3.19
C LEU A 193 8.55 -23.39 -4.38
N MET A 194 9.84 -23.61 -4.18
CA MET A 194 10.85 -23.50 -5.25
C MET A 194 10.58 -24.47 -6.39
N SER A 195 10.24 -25.73 -6.08
CA SER A 195 9.86 -26.75 -7.09
C SER A 195 8.62 -26.33 -7.87
N GLU A 196 7.62 -25.75 -7.21
CA GLU A 196 6.40 -25.31 -7.86
C GLU A 196 6.65 -24.11 -8.78
N LEU A 197 7.47 -23.14 -8.34
CA LEU A 197 7.88 -22.00 -9.17
C LEU A 197 8.65 -22.45 -10.43
N GLU A 198 9.48 -23.50 -10.34
CA GLU A 198 10.14 -24.07 -11.52
C GLU A 198 9.16 -24.72 -12.50
N LYS A 199 8.12 -25.41 -12.00
CA LYS A 199 7.06 -25.97 -12.84
C LYS A 199 6.27 -24.89 -13.57
N LEU A 200 6.01 -23.74 -12.91
CA LEU A 200 5.31 -22.62 -13.53
C LEU A 200 5.98 -22.11 -14.81
N LYS A 201 7.31 -22.16 -14.88
CA LYS A 201 8.04 -21.80 -16.10
C LYS A 201 7.70 -22.65 -17.31
N LEU A 202 7.20 -23.87 -17.07
CA LEU A 202 6.83 -24.85 -18.09
C LEU A 202 5.32 -24.91 -18.30
N ASN A 203 4.55 -24.15 -17.57
CA ASN A 203 3.09 -24.12 -17.67
C ASN A 203 2.65 -23.06 -18.68
N ASP A 204 2.18 -23.50 -19.85
CA ASP A 204 1.78 -22.61 -20.94
C ASP A 204 0.56 -21.75 -20.57
N GLU A 205 -0.38 -22.29 -19.80
CA GLU A 205 -1.56 -21.57 -19.33
C GLU A 205 -1.15 -20.44 -18.37
N PHE A 206 -0.27 -20.73 -17.41
CA PHE A 206 0.29 -19.72 -16.53
C PHE A 206 1.03 -18.64 -17.31
N ASN A 207 1.89 -19.04 -18.25
CA ASN A 207 2.68 -18.12 -19.06
C ASN A 207 1.80 -17.23 -19.97
N ALA A 208 0.66 -17.73 -20.44
CA ALA A 208 -0.30 -16.93 -21.21
C ALA A 208 -0.90 -15.78 -20.39
N TYR A 209 -1.08 -15.96 -19.08
CA TYR A 209 -1.57 -14.92 -18.15
C TYR A 209 -0.45 -14.09 -17.53
N TYR A 210 0.77 -14.60 -17.55
CA TYR A 210 1.95 -13.97 -16.97
C TYR A 210 2.62 -13.03 -17.98
N ASP A 211 1.93 -11.96 -18.36
CA ASP A 211 2.52 -10.94 -19.21
C ASP A 211 3.45 -10.03 -18.38
N TYR A 212 4.72 -10.41 -18.38
CA TYR A 212 5.76 -9.67 -17.67
C TYR A 212 5.90 -8.22 -18.15
N GLU A 213 5.76 -7.97 -19.44
CA GLU A 213 5.87 -6.60 -19.98
C GLU A 213 4.66 -5.76 -19.57
N ALA A 214 3.46 -6.36 -19.50
CA ALA A 214 2.28 -5.65 -19.00
C ALA A 214 2.39 -5.33 -17.52
N ILE A 215 2.98 -6.23 -16.72
CA ILE A 215 3.24 -5.99 -15.30
C ILE A 215 4.23 -4.83 -15.13
N ILE A 216 5.38 -4.88 -15.82
CA ILE A 216 6.37 -3.79 -15.78
C ILE A 216 5.77 -2.46 -16.27
N ARG A 217 4.94 -2.51 -17.34
CA ARG A 217 4.30 -1.31 -17.86
C ARG A 217 3.30 -0.73 -16.87
N LYS A 218 2.55 -1.58 -16.16
CA LYS A 218 1.66 -1.15 -15.07
C LYS A 218 2.44 -0.53 -13.92
N GLU A 219 3.54 -1.17 -13.51
CA GLU A 219 4.43 -0.67 -12.46
C GLU A 219 5.01 0.70 -12.82
N LYS A 220 5.58 0.84 -14.04
CA LYS A 220 6.11 2.13 -14.53
C LYS A 220 5.06 3.21 -14.65
N ASN A 221 3.87 2.89 -15.15
CA ASN A 221 2.78 3.85 -15.24
C ASN A 221 2.31 4.31 -13.86
N PHE A 222 2.36 3.41 -12.89
CA PHE A 222 2.01 3.70 -11.51
C PHE A 222 3.06 4.60 -10.84
N GLU A 223 4.35 4.30 -11.00
CA GLU A 223 5.46 5.15 -10.55
C GLU A 223 5.39 6.56 -11.16
N TYR A 224 5.13 6.64 -12.47
CA TYR A 224 4.96 7.92 -13.17
C TYR A 224 3.78 8.73 -12.63
N ALA A 225 2.64 8.09 -12.41
CA ALA A 225 1.45 8.74 -11.84
C ALA A 225 1.70 9.21 -10.40
N SER A 226 2.38 8.39 -9.58
CA SER A 226 2.75 8.76 -8.21
C SER A 226 3.73 9.93 -8.18
N GLY A 227 4.79 9.88 -8.98
CA GLY A 227 5.78 10.97 -9.08
C GLY A 227 5.16 12.29 -9.57
N ARG A 228 4.24 12.22 -10.53
CA ARG A 228 3.50 13.39 -11.01
C ARG A 228 2.64 14.03 -9.91
N ASP A 229 1.93 13.20 -9.14
CA ASP A 229 1.04 13.67 -8.08
C ASP A 229 1.82 14.24 -6.90
N ASP A 230 2.97 13.65 -6.57
CA ASP A 230 3.87 14.15 -5.54
C ASP A 230 4.49 15.49 -5.96
N GLY A 231 4.95 15.60 -7.21
CA GLY A 231 5.44 16.86 -7.78
C GLY A 231 4.38 17.96 -7.84
N LEU A 232 3.13 17.60 -8.14
CA LEU A 232 2.00 18.55 -8.13
C LEU A 232 1.69 19.04 -6.71
N ALA A 233 1.71 18.14 -5.72
CA ALA A 233 1.47 18.48 -4.33
C ALA A 233 2.57 19.38 -3.75
N GLU A 234 3.83 19.07 -4.06
CA GLU A 234 5.00 19.86 -3.68
C GLU A 234 4.97 21.24 -4.34
N GLY A 235 4.74 21.30 -5.66
CA GLY A 235 4.63 22.56 -6.40
C GLY A 235 3.49 23.45 -5.89
N LYS A 236 2.34 22.85 -5.54
CA LYS A 236 1.24 23.60 -4.91
C LYS A 236 1.59 24.14 -3.54
N SER A 237 2.29 23.36 -2.72
CA SER A 237 2.75 23.80 -1.39
C SER A 237 3.75 24.95 -1.49
N LEU A 238 4.75 24.82 -2.37
CA LEU A 238 5.73 25.87 -2.62
C LEU A 238 5.07 27.14 -3.17
N GLY A 239 4.18 26.99 -4.15
CA GLY A 239 3.45 28.11 -4.74
C GLY A 239 2.56 28.86 -3.73
N LEU A 240 1.96 28.18 -2.77
CA LEU A 240 1.21 28.81 -1.67
C LEU A 240 2.13 29.64 -0.78
N VAL A 241 3.26 29.07 -0.35
CA VAL A 241 4.23 29.79 0.52
C VAL A 241 4.84 31.00 -0.20
N GLU A 242 5.18 30.86 -1.49
CA GLU A 242 5.70 31.98 -2.28
C GLU A 242 4.63 33.04 -2.52
N GLY A 243 3.39 32.63 -2.82
CA GLY A 243 2.25 33.52 -2.99
C GLY A 243 1.92 34.32 -1.74
N GLU A 244 1.93 33.71 -0.57
CA GLU A 244 1.73 34.37 0.73
C GLU A 244 2.85 35.40 0.99
N LYS A 245 4.11 35.03 0.76
CA LYS A 245 5.24 35.97 0.92
C LYS A 245 5.14 37.15 -0.05
N ALA A 246 4.84 36.88 -1.30
CA ALA A 246 4.67 37.92 -2.33
C ALA A 246 3.49 38.84 -2.00
N GLY A 247 2.35 38.27 -1.57
CA GLY A 247 1.17 39.01 -1.13
C GLY A 247 1.46 39.91 0.06
N ALA A 248 2.09 39.37 1.10
CA ALA A 248 2.49 40.12 2.29
C ALA A 248 3.46 41.27 1.95
N ASN A 249 4.42 41.04 1.06
CA ASN A 249 5.34 42.11 0.63
C ASN A 249 4.62 43.19 -0.18
N LYS A 250 3.69 42.79 -1.07
CA LYS A 250 2.89 43.75 -1.85
C LYS A 250 2.00 44.62 -0.95
N GLU A 251 1.44 44.05 0.08
CA GLU A 251 0.64 44.76 1.08
C GLU A 251 1.49 45.72 1.90
N LYS A 252 2.67 45.33 2.39
CA LYS A 252 3.64 46.20 3.08
C LYS A 252 4.04 47.38 2.22
N LEU A 253 4.32 47.17 0.96
CA LEU A 253 4.67 48.24 0.01
C LEU A 253 3.49 49.22 -0.24
N ALA A 254 2.26 48.67 -0.33
CA ALA A 254 1.06 49.49 -0.50
C ALA A 254 0.82 50.39 0.73
N ILE A 255 0.91 49.83 1.93
CA ILE A 255 0.79 50.56 3.19
C ILE A 255 1.89 51.64 3.28
N ALA A 256 3.15 51.29 2.96
CA ALA A 256 4.25 52.26 2.97
C ALA A 256 4.01 53.44 2.03
N LYS A 257 3.49 53.22 0.81
CA LYS A 257 3.15 54.26 -0.14
C LYS A 257 2.07 55.21 0.40
N ILE A 258 1.01 54.67 1.02
CA ILE A 258 -0.06 55.48 1.64
C ILE A 258 0.51 56.34 2.76
N MET A 259 1.36 55.76 3.61
CA MET A 259 1.98 56.50 4.73
C MET A 259 2.94 57.58 4.25
N LEU A 260 3.72 57.32 3.17
CA LEU A 260 4.58 58.32 2.53
C LEU A 260 3.76 59.51 1.96
N GLN A 261 2.64 59.25 1.29
CA GLN A 261 1.72 60.26 0.79
C GLN A 261 1.14 61.12 1.95
N GLY A 262 0.87 60.47 3.09
CA GLY A 262 0.42 61.11 4.31
C GLY A 262 1.53 61.91 5.04
N LYS A 263 2.74 61.99 4.47
CA LYS A 263 3.92 62.70 5.06
C LYS A 263 4.32 62.17 6.43
N GLU A 264 4.09 60.87 6.70
CA GLU A 264 4.55 60.22 7.93
C GLU A 264 6.08 60.07 7.96
N SER A 265 6.66 60.03 9.14
CA SER A 265 8.13 59.89 9.30
C SER A 265 8.60 58.50 8.86
N LEU A 266 9.80 58.41 8.25
CA LEU A 266 10.37 57.14 7.80
C LEU A 266 10.48 56.13 8.95
N ASP A 267 10.84 56.55 10.15
CA ASP A 267 10.94 55.66 11.32
C ASP A 267 9.58 55.02 11.68
N LYS A 268 8.50 55.82 11.57
CA LYS A 268 7.14 55.32 11.79
C LYS A 268 6.74 54.30 10.72
N ILE A 269 7.04 54.60 9.45
CA ILE A 269 6.75 53.68 8.33
C ILE A 269 7.53 52.38 8.50
N MET A 270 8.82 52.43 8.81
CA MET A 270 9.64 51.21 9.06
C MET A 270 9.05 50.38 10.20
N LYS A 271 8.61 51.02 11.28
CA LYS A 271 8.03 50.35 12.46
C LYS A 271 6.75 49.59 12.11
N TYR A 272 5.87 50.13 11.27
CA TYR A 272 4.58 49.54 10.96
C TYR A 272 4.62 48.54 9.78
N THR A 273 5.53 48.75 8.81
CA THR A 273 5.60 47.90 7.62
C THR A 273 6.69 46.85 7.71
N GLY A 274 7.69 47.04 8.59
CA GLY A 274 8.88 46.20 8.66
C GLY A 274 9.81 46.33 7.45
N LEU A 275 9.61 47.35 6.59
CA LEU A 275 10.48 47.65 5.45
C LEU A 275 11.74 48.39 5.95
N SER A 276 12.86 48.09 5.30
CA SER A 276 14.12 48.79 5.56
C SER A 276 14.12 50.22 5.00
N LYS A 277 15.00 51.09 5.54
CA LYS A 277 15.16 52.44 5.01
C LYS A 277 15.52 52.46 3.53
N LYS A 278 16.31 51.48 3.08
CA LYS A 278 16.70 51.35 1.68
C LYS A 278 15.49 51.05 0.77
N GLU A 279 14.61 50.16 1.20
CA GLU A 279 13.36 49.83 0.46
C GLU A 279 12.41 51.02 0.42
N LEU A 280 12.30 51.80 1.49
CA LEU A 280 11.48 53.00 1.51
C LEU A 280 12.04 54.10 0.62
N THR A 281 13.37 54.25 0.55
CA THR A 281 14.02 55.23 -0.34
C THR A 281 13.79 54.93 -1.81
N MET A 282 13.56 53.67 -2.19
CA MET A 282 13.21 53.25 -3.56
C MET A 282 11.74 53.53 -3.90
N LEU A 283 10.92 53.91 -2.94
CA LEU A 283 9.49 54.21 -3.14
C LEU A 283 9.24 55.74 -3.22
N LEU A 284 10.25 56.57 -2.87
CA LEU A 284 10.25 58.01 -3.00
C LEU A 284 10.65 58.45 -4.40
#